data_24830e1377b9a2b841f8e7b5ea62457d
#
_entry.id   24830e1377b9a2b841f8e7b5ea62457d
#
_cell.length_a   1.000
_cell.length_b   1.000
_cell.length_c   1.000
_cell.angle_alpha   90.00
_cell.angle_beta   90.00
_cell.angle_gamma   90.00
#
_symmetry.space_group_name_H-M   'P 1'
#
loop_
_entity.id
_entity.type
_entity.pdbx_description
1 polymer ?
#
loop_
_entity_poly.entity_id
_entity_poly.type
_entity_poly.pdbx_seq_one_letter_code
_entity_poly.pdbx_strand_id
1 'polypeptide(L)' 'MNKNKVNIQLTKEEAIVLFEFLSRCNENEDSSKFEDQAEERVLWNIECILGNELYEPFRPDYQEIIMIARKNVRNKKHLK' A
#
# COMPACT_ATOMS: atom_id res chain seq x y z
N MET A 1 1.89 5.80 26.02
CA MET A 1 1.31 6.72 25.51
C MET A 1 1.48 6.95 24.11
N ASN A 2 0.58 6.72 23.37
CA ASN A 2 0.68 6.77 21.95
C ASN A 2 -0.06 7.88 21.31
N LYS A 3 -0.13 9.00 22.03
CA LYS A 3 -0.85 10.08 21.44
C LYS A 3 -0.16 10.67 20.25
N ASN A 4 1.08 10.32 20.01
CA ASN A 4 1.75 10.83 18.81
C ASN A 4 1.61 9.93 17.61
N LYS A 5 0.80 8.91 17.70
CA LYS A 5 0.62 7.98 16.58
C LYS A 5 -0.63 8.30 15.81
N VAL A 6 -0.59 8.06 14.51
CA VAL A 6 -1.73 8.26 13.64
C VAL A 6 -2.20 6.91 13.14
N ASN A 7 -3.48 6.62 13.34
CA ASN A 7 -4.05 5.36 12.89
C ASN A 7 -4.91 5.58 11.68
N ILE A 8 -4.76 4.71 10.70
CA ILE A 8 -5.50 4.78 9.45
C ILE A 8 -6.17 3.44 9.23
N GLN A 9 -7.42 3.47 8.83
CA GLN A 9 -8.13 2.24 8.51
C GLN A 9 -8.35 2.15 7.02
N LEU A 10 -7.99 1.02 6.46
CA LEU A 10 -8.18 0.75 5.04
C LEU A 10 -9.03 -0.50 4.90
N THR A 11 -9.83 -0.54 3.85
CA THR A 11 -10.47 -1.81 3.52
C THR A 11 -9.39 -2.76 3.02
N LYS A 12 -9.71 -4.04 2.99
CA LYS A 12 -8.77 -5.03 2.51
C LYS A 12 -8.33 -4.70 1.09
N GLU A 13 -9.26 -4.30 0.25
CA GLU A 13 -8.93 -3.99 -1.14
C GLU A 13 -8.06 -2.76 -1.26
N GLU A 14 -8.35 -1.74 -0.45
CA GLU A 14 -7.47 -0.57 -0.46
C GLU A 14 -6.07 -0.93 0.00
N ALA A 15 -5.97 -1.81 0.99
CA ALA A 15 -4.67 -2.21 1.48
C ALA A 15 -3.88 -2.98 0.42
N ILE A 16 -4.56 -3.84 -0.34
CA ILE A 16 -3.91 -4.60 -1.39
C ILE A 16 -3.40 -3.68 -2.48
N VAL A 17 -4.21 -2.73 -2.91
CA VAL A 17 -3.80 -1.79 -3.95
C VAL A 17 -2.61 -0.97 -3.48
N LEU A 18 -2.67 -0.49 -2.26
CA LEU A 18 -1.58 0.31 -1.72
C LEU A 18 -0.30 -0.52 -1.58
N PHE A 19 -0.42 -1.73 -1.08
CA PHE A 19 0.75 -2.59 -0.93
C PHE A 19 1.43 -2.84 -2.28
N GLU A 20 0.63 -3.12 -3.31
CA GLU A 20 1.19 -3.38 -4.62
C GLU A 20 1.88 -2.15 -5.19
N PHE A 21 1.27 -0.99 -5.00
CA PHE A 21 1.88 0.25 -5.45
C PHE A 21 3.21 0.50 -4.72
N LEU A 22 3.22 0.30 -3.41
CA LEU A 22 4.42 0.54 -2.63
C LEU A 22 5.53 -0.43 -3.01
N SER A 23 5.17 -1.68 -3.31
CA SER A 23 6.18 -2.64 -3.74
C SER A 23 6.89 -2.15 -5.00
N ARG A 24 6.12 -1.64 -5.97
CA ARG A 24 6.74 -1.12 -7.18
C ARG A 24 7.57 0.11 -6.91
N CYS A 25 7.10 1.00 -6.04
CA CYS A 25 7.85 2.19 -5.70
C CYS A 25 9.17 1.85 -5.04
N ASN A 26 9.13 0.89 -4.14
CA ASN A 26 10.33 0.57 -3.35
C ASN A 26 11.31 -0.29 -4.12
N GLU A 27 10.86 -0.93 -5.20
CA GLU A 27 11.76 -1.68 -6.06
C GLU A 27 12.47 -0.78 -7.05
N ASN A 28 11.91 0.40 -7.27
CA ASN A 28 12.48 1.32 -8.23
C ASN A 28 13.54 2.14 -7.53
N GLU A 29 14.75 2.10 -8.03
CA GLU A 29 15.84 2.78 -7.38
C GLU A 29 15.94 4.25 -7.72
N ASP A 30 15.05 4.74 -8.54
CA ASP A 30 15.06 6.15 -8.91
C ASP A 30 14.50 6.97 -7.75
N SER A 31 15.36 7.59 -6.98
CA SER A 31 14.94 8.36 -5.85
C SER A 31 14.74 9.84 -6.17
N SER A 32 14.79 10.19 -7.45
CA SER A 32 14.64 11.61 -7.81
C SER A 32 13.24 12.14 -7.52
N LYS A 33 12.26 11.26 -7.35
CA LYS A 33 10.90 11.71 -7.08
C LYS A 33 10.67 12.07 -5.62
N PHE A 34 11.66 11.81 -4.77
CA PHE A 34 11.51 12.12 -3.35
C PHE A 34 12.21 13.42 -3.02
N GLU A 35 11.59 14.19 -2.16
CA GLU A 35 12.22 15.41 -1.69
C GLU A 35 13.26 15.11 -0.62
N ASP A 36 13.12 13.99 0.06
CA ASP A 36 13.99 13.64 1.16
C ASP A 36 14.00 12.15 1.34
N GLN A 37 15.08 11.61 1.85
CA GLN A 37 15.15 10.18 2.14
C GLN A 37 14.08 9.74 3.12
N ALA A 38 13.61 10.64 3.94
CA ALA A 38 12.58 10.29 4.91
C ALA A 38 11.32 9.80 4.24
N GLU A 39 11.01 10.36 3.06
CA GLU A 39 9.82 9.94 2.33
C GLU A 39 9.93 8.49 1.90
N GLU A 40 11.08 8.13 1.38
CA GLU A 40 11.32 6.77 0.96
C GLU A 40 11.23 5.82 2.15
N ARG A 41 11.80 6.24 3.27
CA ARG A 41 11.80 5.41 4.46
C ARG A 41 10.40 5.16 4.98
N VAL A 42 9.55 6.18 4.94
CA VAL A 42 8.16 6.04 5.39
C VAL A 42 7.41 5.07 4.49
N LEU A 43 7.58 5.19 3.18
CA LEU A 43 6.90 4.29 2.26
C LEU A 43 7.35 2.84 2.47
N TRP A 44 8.62 2.65 2.72
CA TRP A 44 9.13 1.31 2.96
C TRP A 44 8.54 0.73 4.24
N ASN A 45 8.44 1.54 5.28
CA ASN A 45 7.83 1.10 6.52
C ASN A 45 6.38 0.69 6.32
N ILE A 46 5.64 1.48 5.55
CA ILE A 46 4.23 1.17 5.31
C ILE A 46 4.11 -0.14 4.53
N GLU A 47 4.99 -0.34 3.56
CA GLU A 47 4.97 -1.60 2.82
C GLU A 47 5.20 -2.78 3.76
N CYS A 48 6.15 -2.65 4.67
CA CYS A 48 6.43 -3.73 5.61
C CYS A 48 5.24 -4.02 6.51
N ILE A 49 4.58 -2.97 6.99
CA ILE A 49 3.42 -3.15 7.85
C ILE A 49 2.30 -3.85 7.10
N LEU A 50 2.04 -3.40 5.87
CA LEU A 50 0.99 -4.02 5.07
C LEU A 50 1.33 -5.46 4.73
N GLY A 51 2.59 -5.73 4.43
CA GLY A 51 3.01 -7.08 4.12
C GLY A 51 2.80 -8.04 5.26
N ASN A 52 2.88 -7.54 6.50
CA ASN A 52 2.62 -8.38 7.65
C ASN A 52 1.14 -8.61 7.89
N GLU A 53 0.30 -7.69 7.39
CA GLU A 53 -1.13 -7.81 7.61
C GLU A 53 -1.85 -8.53 6.49
N LEU A 54 -1.24 -8.64 5.33
CA LEU A 54 -1.89 -9.21 4.16
C LEU A 54 -1.33 -10.59 3.85
N TYR A 55 -2.19 -11.54 3.54
CA TYR A 55 -1.73 -12.83 3.08
C TYR A 55 -1.93 -13.01 1.59
N GLU A 56 -2.70 -12.12 0.98
CA GLU A 56 -3.02 -12.25 -0.44
C GLU A 56 -1.80 -12.27 -1.35
N PRO A 57 -0.73 -11.53 -1.07
CA PRO A 57 0.44 -11.57 -1.96
C PRO A 57 1.08 -12.95 -2.08
N PHE A 58 0.79 -13.86 -1.14
CA PHE A 58 1.35 -15.20 -1.20
C PHE A 58 0.44 -16.19 -1.93
N ARG A 59 -0.71 -15.76 -2.38
CA ARG A 59 -1.62 -16.65 -3.08
C ARG A 59 -1.23 -16.76 -4.54
N PRO A 60 -1.46 -17.94 -5.14
CA PRO A 60 -1.13 -18.11 -6.55
C PRO A 60 -2.00 -17.26 -7.48
N ASP A 61 -3.19 -16.84 -7.03
CA ASP A 61 -4.06 -16.03 -7.86
C ASP A 61 -3.96 -14.54 -7.51
N TYR A 62 -2.81 -14.13 -7.01
CA TYR A 62 -2.65 -12.75 -6.56
C TYR A 62 -2.88 -11.74 -7.67
N GLN A 63 -2.49 -12.07 -8.90
CA GLN A 63 -2.68 -11.14 -10.01
C GLN A 63 -4.15 -10.84 -10.24
N GLU A 64 -5.00 -11.84 -10.12
CA GLU A 64 -6.42 -11.64 -10.26
C GLU A 64 -6.97 -10.83 -9.09
N ILE A 65 -6.46 -11.12 -7.90
CA ILE A 65 -6.90 -10.39 -6.72
C ILE A 65 -6.58 -8.92 -6.87
N ILE A 66 -5.39 -8.59 -7.37
CA ILE A 66 -5.00 -7.21 -7.60
C ILE A 66 -5.94 -6.53 -8.60
N MET A 67 -6.25 -7.23 -9.69
CA MET A 67 -7.11 -6.64 -10.71
C MET A 67 -8.49 -6.34 -10.16
N ILE A 68 -9.02 -7.25 -9.39
CA ILE A 68 -10.35 -7.05 -8.80
C ILE A 68 -10.31 -5.94 -7.77
N ALA A 69 -9.26 -5.92 -6.95
CA ALA A 69 -9.15 -4.88 -5.93
C ALA A 69 -9.05 -3.50 -6.56
N ARG A 70 -8.25 -3.38 -7.63
CA ARG A 70 -8.12 -2.11 -8.33
C ARG A 70 -9.44 -1.64 -8.88
N LYS A 71 -10.18 -2.56 -9.49
CA LYS A 71 -11.47 -2.21 -10.08
C LYS A 71 -12.43 -1.74 -9.01
N ASN A 72 -12.49 -2.45 -7.90
CA ASN A 72 -13.43 -2.09 -6.85
C ASN A 72 -13.09 -0.77 -6.20
N VAL A 73 -11.82 -0.52 -5.97
CA VAL A 73 -11.42 0.75 -5.38
C VAL A 73 -11.68 1.89 -6.35
N ARG A 74 -11.36 1.69 -7.62
CA ARG A 74 -11.54 2.74 -8.61
C ARG A 74 -13.00 3.11 -8.78
N ASN A 75 -13.88 2.13 -8.67
CA ASN A 75 -15.31 2.36 -8.90
C ASN A 75 -16.05 2.79 -7.65
N LYS A 76 -15.35 2.89 -6.54
CA LYS A 76 -16.00 3.30 -5.33
C LYS A 76 -16.27 4.77 -5.36
N LYS A 77 -17.43 5.18 -4.91
CA LYS A 77 -17.72 6.59 -4.86
C LYS A 77 -17.05 7.19 -3.66
N HIS A 78 -16.44 8.34 -3.84
CA HIS A 78 -15.81 9.04 -2.74
C HIS A 78 -16.72 10.11 -2.27
N LEU A 79 -16.95 10.10 -1.00
CA LEU A 79 -17.81 11.12 -0.42
C LEU A 79 -16.95 12.14 0.23
N LYS A 80 -16.55 13.06 -0.51
CA LYS A 80 -15.69 14.05 0.08
C LYS A 80 -16.36 15.30 0.25
#